data_12eccfe75507c9b3fb13cb27226ab355
#
_entry.id   12eccfe75507c9b3fb13cb27226ab355
#
_cell.length_a   1.000
_cell.length_b   1.000
_cell.length_c   1.000
_cell.angle_alpha   90.00
_cell.angle_beta   90.00
_cell.angle_gamma   90.00
#
_symmetry.space_group_name_H-M   'P 1'
#
loop_
_entity.id
_entity.type
_entity.pdbx_description
1 polymer ?
#
loop_
_entity_poly.entity_id
_entity_poly.type
_entity_poly.pdbx_seq_one_letter_code
_entity_poly.pdbx_strand_id
1 'polypeptide(L)'
;HWEFDHEKIPFTDENGEPFMPLYAYDPRLVKIDGVYYIMWCQDAFGPTIGMAKTTDFKTFTRLENPFLPYNRNAVLFPRKINGNFVMLSRPCDTGHTAFGEIYLSESRDMEFWGRHRHVMGKSDSWWEGLKIGGGAPPIETDKGWLMLYHGVVNTCNGYVYSIGAAILDINEPSKVLHRCENYILTPEEWYEERGFVPNVCFPCATLHDAETGRIAIYYGCADSYVGVAFTTIGELYDYILAHDKLMPEDDKVGKR
;
A
#
# COMPACT_ATOMS: atom_id res chain seq x y z
N HIS A 1 -1.29 25.85 1.68
CA HIS A 1 -2.61 26.01 2.31
C HIS A 1 -3.48 24.83 1.85
N TRP A 2 -4.09 24.11 2.79
CA TRP A 2 -5.03 23.02 2.48
C TRP A 2 -6.45 23.56 2.56
N GLU A 3 -7.28 23.17 1.59
CA GLU A 3 -8.70 23.45 1.55
C GLU A 3 -9.44 22.10 1.59
N PHE A 4 -10.31 21.92 2.56
CA PHE A 4 -11.05 20.68 2.76
C PHE A 4 -12.48 20.85 2.25
N ASP A 5 -12.90 19.94 1.38
CA ASP A 5 -14.30 19.81 1.03
C ASP A 5 -15.05 19.17 2.21
N HIS A 6 -16.16 19.80 2.63
CA HIS A 6 -17.00 19.29 3.72
C HIS A 6 -18.01 18.25 3.25
N GLU A 7 -18.19 18.14 1.93
CA GLU A 7 -19.08 17.15 1.36
C GLU A 7 -18.38 15.80 1.22
N LYS A 8 -19.14 14.73 1.45
CA LYS A 8 -18.62 13.37 1.19
C LYS A 8 -18.49 13.14 -0.30
N ILE A 9 -17.54 12.29 -0.71
CA ILE A 9 -17.42 11.88 -2.11
C ILE A 9 -18.75 11.29 -2.59
N PRO A 10 -19.37 11.85 -3.65
CA PRO A 10 -20.67 11.41 -4.15
C PRO A 10 -20.51 10.19 -5.06
N PHE A 11 -20.35 9.01 -4.47
CA PHE A 11 -20.30 7.77 -5.23
C PHE A 11 -21.66 7.45 -5.86
N THR A 12 -21.64 6.99 -7.11
CA THR A 12 -22.77 6.39 -7.80
C THR A 12 -22.44 4.95 -8.18
N ASP A 13 -23.47 4.11 -8.33
CA ASP A 13 -23.31 2.80 -8.96
C ASP A 13 -23.21 2.92 -10.50
N GLU A 14 -23.17 1.81 -11.20
CA GLU A 14 -23.10 1.75 -12.66
C GLU A 14 -24.36 2.32 -13.37
N ASN A 15 -25.50 2.35 -12.67
CA ASN A 15 -26.77 2.91 -13.17
C ASN A 15 -26.92 4.40 -12.86
N GLY A 16 -25.95 4.99 -12.15
CA GLY A 16 -25.99 6.38 -11.69
C GLY A 16 -26.76 6.60 -10.39
N GLU A 17 -27.18 5.53 -9.71
CA GLU A 17 -27.86 5.64 -8.42
C GLU A 17 -26.85 5.90 -7.30
N PRO A 18 -27.19 6.75 -6.30
CA PRO A 18 -26.32 7.06 -5.20
C PRO A 18 -25.88 5.81 -4.42
N PHE A 19 -24.59 5.69 -4.18
CA PHE A 19 -24.00 4.64 -3.36
C PHE A 19 -23.22 5.23 -2.19
N MET A 20 -23.43 4.69 -0.99
CA MET A 20 -22.69 5.09 0.20
C MET A 20 -22.14 3.83 0.90
N PRO A 21 -20.81 3.66 1.02
CA PRO A 21 -20.26 2.58 1.83
C PRO A 21 -20.62 2.76 3.30
N LEU A 22 -20.79 1.67 4.03
CA LEU A 22 -21.05 1.72 5.48
C LEU A 22 -19.94 2.47 6.21
N TYR A 23 -18.68 2.19 5.84
CA TYR A 23 -17.50 2.97 6.17
C TYR A 23 -16.48 2.90 5.04
N ALA A 24 -15.58 3.87 4.99
CA ALA A 24 -14.45 3.88 4.06
C ALA A 24 -13.23 4.48 4.75
N TYR A 25 -12.08 3.80 4.67
CA TYR A 25 -10.81 4.24 5.22
C TYR A 25 -9.63 3.73 4.38
N ASP A 26 -8.45 4.25 4.63
CA ASP A 26 -7.22 3.92 3.91
C ASP A 26 -7.32 4.10 2.39
N PRO A 27 -7.71 5.30 1.90
CA PRO A 27 -7.83 5.51 0.46
C PRO A 27 -6.47 5.46 -0.23
N ARG A 28 -6.44 4.90 -1.43
CA ARG A 28 -5.31 4.96 -2.36
C ARG A 28 -5.80 5.41 -3.71
N LEU A 29 -5.09 6.35 -4.29
CA LEU A 29 -5.43 6.96 -5.57
C LEU A 29 -4.32 6.68 -6.59
N VAL A 30 -4.71 6.27 -7.79
CA VAL A 30 -3.78 6.09 -8.90
C VAL A 30 -4.43 6.53 -10.21
N LYS A 31 -3.62 7.08 -11.12
CA LYS A 31 -4.06 7.45 -12.46
C LYS A 31 -3.52 6.46 -13.48
N ILE A 32 -4.39 5.87 -14.31
CA ILE A 32 -4.03 4.97 -15.41
C ILE A 32 -4.81 5.40 -16.65
N ASP A 33 -4.12 5.65 -17.76
CA ASP A 33 -4.72 6.02 -19.05
C ASP A 33 -5.75 7.17 -18.95
N GLY A 34 -5.46 8.18 -18.13
CA GLY A 34 -6.32 9.35 -17.93
C GLY A 34 -7.45 9.18 -16.92
N VAL A 35 -7.72 7.97 -16.45
CA VAL A 35 -8.74 7.66 -15.44
C VAL A 35 -8.08 7.55 -14.06
N TYR A 36 -8.70 8.14 -13.04
CA TYR A 36 -8.29 7.98 -11.65
C TYR A 36 -9.10 6.84 -11.02
N TYR A 37 -8.39 5.94 -10.37
CA TYR A 37 -8.95 4.82 -9.60
C TYR A 37 -8.69 5.05 -8.13
N ILE A 38 -9.72 4.92 -7.33
CA ILE A 38 -9.66 5.06 -5.87
C ILE A 38 -10.00 3.70 -5.28
N MET A 39 -9.15 3.19 -4.40
CA MET A 39 -9.39 1.99 -3.61
C MET A 39 -9.47 2.38 -2.14
N TRP A 40 -10.30 1.70 -1.38
CA TRP A 40 -10.43 1.88 0.07
C TRP A 40 -10.78 0.58 0.76
N CYS A 41 -10.67 0.53 2.07
CA CYS A 41 -11.23 -0.54 2.87
C CYS A 41 -12.67 -0.20 3.25
N GLN A 42 -13.59 -1.15 3.09
CA GLN A 42 -14.99 -1.04 3.47
C GLN A 42 -15.50 -2.34 4.09
N ASP A 43 -16.74 -2.32 4.61
CA ASP A 43 -17.48 -3.52 4.97
C ASP A 43 -18.47 -3.90 3.87
N ALA A 44 -18.42 -5.16 3.46
CA ALA A 44 -19.44 -5.82 2.66
C ALA A 44 -19.49 -7.29 3.09
N PHE A 45 -20.19 -7.56 4.20
CA PHE A 45 -20.23 -8.86 4.89
C PHE A 45 -18.87 -9.29 5.46
N GLY A 46 -18.09 -8.33 5.93
CA GLY A 46 -16.73 -8.41 6.41
C GLY A 46 -15.82 -7.42 5.68
N PRO A 47 -14.64 -7.13 6.24
CA PRO A 47 -13.73 -6.15 5.66
C PRO A 47 -13.27 -6.57 4.26
N THR A 48 -13.49 -5.69 3.29
CA THR A 48 -13.11 -5.91 1.89
C THR A 48 -12.65 -4.63 1.23
N ILE A 49 -12.32 -4.70 -0.04
CA ILE A 49 -11.84 -3.59 -0.86
C ILE A 49 -13.00 -3.02 -1.65
N GLY A 50 -13.25 -1.72 -1.49
CA GLY A 50 -14.09 -0.95 -2.37
C GLY A 50 -13.27 -0.25 -3.44
N MET A 51 -13.87 -0.03 -4.61
CA MET A 51 -13.25 0.63 -5.75
C MET A 51 -14.19 1.61 -6.42
N ALA A 52 -13.65 2.72 -6.91
CA ALA A 52 -14.35 3.66 -7.80
C ALA A 52 -13.39 4.25 -8.82
N LYS A 53 -13.95 4.82 -9.88
CA LYS A 53 -13.22 5.57 -10.90
C LYS A 53 -13.78 6.96 -11.06
N THR A 54 -12.92 7.90 -11.45
CA THR A 54 -13.31 9.28 -11.83
C THR A 54 -12.35 9.83 -12.87
N THR A 55 -12.82 10.81 -13.65
CA THR A 55 -11.97 11.57 -14.59
C THR A 55 -11.92 13.05 -14.24
N ASP A 56 -12.80 13.52 -13.36
CA ASP A 56 -13.03 14.93 -13.08
C ASP A 56 -13.07 15.30 -11.59
N PHE A 57 -12.97 14.30 -10.69
CA PHE A 57 -13.13 14.44 -9.23
C PHE A 57 -14.48 15.02 -8.79
N LYS A 58 -15.49 14.96 -9.66
CA LYS A 58 -16.87 15.39 -9.38
C LYS A 58 -17.83 14.21 -9.45
N THR A 59 -17.63 13.33 -10.43
CA THR A 59 -18.42 12.12 -10.61
C THR A 59 -17.54 10.92 -10.27
N PHE A 60 -17.99 10.09 -9.34
CA PHE A 60 -17.27 8.91 -8.89
C PHE A 60 -18.13 7.67 -9.10
N THR A 61 -17.81 6.87 -10.13
CA THR A 61 -18.53 5.63 -10.41
C THR A 61 -17.92 4.48 -9.65
N ARG A 62 -18.69 3.82 -8.79
CA ARG A 62 -18.29 2.61 -8.11
C ARG A 62 -17.98 1.49 -9.11
N LEU A 63 -16.97 0.72 -8.83
CA LEU A 63 -16.68 -0.56 -9.50
C LEU A 63 -17.06 -1.71 -8.56
N GLU A 64 -17.16 -2.93 -9.13
CA GLU A 64 -17.37 -4.12 -8.32
C GLU A 64 -16.22 -4.34 -7.33
N ASN A 65 -16.54 -5.00 -6.21
CA ASN A 65 -15.52 -5.36 -5.23
C ASN A 65 -14.57 -6.40 -5.85
N PRO A 66 -13.26 -6.14 -5.88
CA PRO A 66 -12.32 -7.01 -6.60
C PRO A 66 -12.14 -8.37 -5.94
N PHE A 67 -12.42 -8.47 -4.63
CA PHE A 67 -12.21 -9.67 -3.83
C PHE A 67 -13.34 -9.91 -2.85
N LEU A 68 -13.45 -11.16 -2.42
CA LEU A 68 -14.31 -11.56 -1.30
C LEU A 68 -13.84 -10.89 0.01
N PRO A 69 -14.71 -10.85 1.04
CA PRO A 69 -14.36 -10.36 2.36
C PRO A 69 -13.12 -11.01 2.96
N TYR A 70 -12.53 -10.33 3.93
CA TYR A 70 -11.24 -10.60 4.58
C TYR A 70 -10.05 -10.36 3.66
N ASN A 71 -10.16 -9.39 2.73
CA ASN A 71 -9.05 -8.85 1.95
C ASN A 71 -8.97 -7.34 2.11
N ARG A 72 -7.76 -6.79 2.26
CA ARG A 72 -7.49 -5.37 2.54
C ARG A 72 -6.26 -4.86 1.80
N ASN A 73 -5.95 -3.58 1.99
CA ASN A 73 -4.73 -2.93 1.53
C ASN A 73 -4.52 -3.07 0.01
N ALA A 74 -5.58 -2.77 -0.75
CA ALA A 74 -5.49 -2.72 -2.20
C ALA A 74 -4.53 -1.64 -2.66
N VAL A 75 -3.59 -2.02 -3.50
CA VAL A 75 -2.60 -1.12 -4.11
C VAL A 75 -2.51 -1.42 -5.59
N LEU A 76 -3.06 -0.55 -6.41
CA LEU A 76 -3.04 -0.67 -7.86
C LEU A 76 -1.75 -0.08 -8.42
N PHE A 77 -1.12 -0.77 -9.38
CA PHE A 77 0.03 -0.24 -10.10
C PHE A 77 -0.39 0.89 -11.05
N PRO A 78 0.43 1.93 -11.23
CA PRO A 78 0.05 3.14 -11.98
C PRO A 78 0.02 2.96 -13.50
N ARG A 79 0.23 1.77 -14.01
CA ARG A 79 0.03 1.37 -15.40
C ARG A 79 -0.26 -0.13 -15.54
N LYS A 80 -0.74 -0.52 -16.71
CA LYS A 80 -0.85 -1.93 -17.05
C LYS A 80 0.53 -2.57 -17.20
N ILE A 81 0.66 -3.80 -16.73
CA ILE A 81 1.85 -4.64 -16.86
C ILE A 81 1.46 -5.86 -17.69
N ASN A 82 2.15 -6.10 -18.79
CA ASN A 82 1.83 -7.14 -19.76
C ASN A 82 0.36 -7.11 -20.24
N GLY A 83 -0.19 -5.88 -20.39
CA GLY A 83 -1.55 -5.65 -20.85
C GLY A 83 -2.65 -5.79 -19.80
N ASN A 84 -2.31 -6.16 -18.55
CA ASN A 84 -3.26 -6.32 -17.45
C ASN A 84 -3.13 -5.19 -16.42
N PHE A 85 -4.23 -4.84 -15.78
CA PHE A 85 -4.19 -4.13 -14.50
C PHE A 85 -3.63 -5.07 -13.44
N VAL A 86 -2.80 -4.55 -12.55
CA VAL A 86 -2.11 -5.33 -11.52
C VAL A 86 -2.36 -4.68 -10.17
N MET A 87 -2.74 -5.47 -9.19
CA MET A 87 -3.08 -5.02 -7.84
C MET A 87 -2.41 -5.88 -6.80
N LEU A 88 -1.80 -5.24 -5.81
CA LEU A 88 -1.43 -5.90 -4.57
C LEU A 88 -2.59 -5.86 -3.59
N SER A 89 -2.74 -6.90 -2.80
CA SER A 89 -3.72 -6.97 -1.71
C SER A 89 -3.20 -7.83 -0.57
N ARG A 90 -3.91 -7.82 0.55
CA ARG A 90 -3.58 -8.63 1.72
C ARG A 90 -4.79 -9.41 2.18
N PRO A 91 -4.91 -10.69 1.84
CA PRO A 91 -5.83 -11.60 2.49
C PRO A 91 -5.55 -11.64 4.01
N CYS A 92 -6.59 -11.65 4.82
CA CYS A 92 -6.51 -11.63 6.28
C CYS A 92 -7.35 -12.76 6.85
N ASP A 93 -6.87 -13.37 7.92
CA ASP A 93 -7.64 -14.31 8.72
C ASP A 93 -7.29 -14.14 10.20
N THR A 94 -8.22 -14.52 11.06
CA THR A 94 -8.04 -14.59 12.51
C THR A 94 -8.18 -16.02 13.05
N GLY A 95 -8.34 -17.00 12.13
CA GLY A 95 -8.60 -18.39 12.47
C GLY A 95 -7.35 -19.24 12.67
N HIS A 96 -7.40 -20.48 12.18
CA HIS A 96 -6.34 -21.46 12.35
C HIS A 96 -5.03 -21.10 11.67
N THR A 97 -5.11 -20.37 10.55
CA THR A 97 -3.94 -19.93 9.78
C THR A 97 -3.98 -18.42 9.69
N ALA A 98 -3.09 -17.77 10.41
CA ALA A 98 -2.96 -16.33 10.34
C ALA A 98 -2.38 -15.93 8.98
N PHE A 99 -3.19 -15.27 8.14
CA PHE A 99 -2.74 -14.57 6.95
C PHE A 99 -2.33 -13.14 7.33
N GLY A 100 -1.70 -12.47 6.44
CA GLY A 100 -1.24 -11.11 6.62
C GLY A 100 -0.05 -10.84 5.72
N GLU A 101 -0.07 -11.44 4.52
CA GLU A 101 0.99 -11.41 3.52
C GLU A 101 0.51 -10.72 2.25
N ILE A 102 1.44 -10.22 1.44
CA ILE A 102 1.13 -9.49 0.22
C ILE A 102 0.97 -10.46 -0.94
N TYR A 103 -0.16 -10.37 -1.62
CA TYR A 103 -0.50 -11.08 -2.83
C TYR A 103 -0.69 -10.11 -4.00
N LEU A 104 -0.44 -10.60 -5.21
CA LEU A 104 -0.67 -9.91 -6.46
C LEU A 104 -1.80 -10.59 -7.22
N SER A 105 -2.65 -9.78 -7.84
CA SER A 105 -3.73 -10.23 -8.72
C SER A 105 -3.74 -9.39 -9.99
N GLU A 106 -4.24 -9.99 -11.08
CA GLU A 106 -4.33 -9.35 -12.38
C GLU A 106 -5.79 -9.29 -12.84
N SER A 107 -6.10 -8.23 -13.60
CA SER A 107 -7.38 -8.05 -14.28
C SER A 107 -7.19 -7.45 -15.66
N ARG A 108 -8.05 -7.81 -16.62
CA ARG A 108 -8.08 -7.21 -17.96
C ARG A 108 -8.97 -5.99 -18.05
N ASP A 109 -9.95 -5.90 -17.17
CA ASP A 109 -11.11 -4.99 -17.25
C ASP A 109 -11.43 -4.24 -15.96
N MET A 110 -10.68 -4.48 -14.86
CA MET A 110 -10.94 -3.97 -13.51
C MET A 110 -12.15 -4.60 -12.80
N GLU A 111 -12.82 -5.55 -13.43
CA GLU A 111 -14.00 -6.24 -12.90
C GLU A 111 -13.64 -7.65 -12.44
N PHE A 112 -13.00 -8.43 -13.33
CA PHE A 112 -12.63 -9.81 -13.03
C PHE A 112 -11.16 -9.90 -12.63
N TRP A 113 -10.90 -10.25 -11.35
CA TRP A 113 -9.56 -10.37 -10.78
C TRP A 113 -9.17 -11.84 -10.58
N GLY A 114 -7.96 -12.19 -11.00
CA GLY A 114 -7.46 -13.57 -10.93
C GLY A 114 -5.93 -13.63 -10.95
N ARG A 115 -5.40 -14.84 -11.25
CA ARG A 115 -3.96 -15.12 -11.26
C ARG A 115 -3.27 -14.70 -9.95
N HIS A 116 -3.90 -15.02 -8.82
CA HIS A 116 -3.40 -14.67 -7.50
C HIS A 116 -2.05 -15.33 -7.24
N ARG A 117 -1.05 -14.52 -6.90
CA ARG A 117 0.31 -14.98 -6.61
C ARG A 117 0.82 -14.35 -5.32
N HIS A 118 1.49 -15.15 -4.51
CA HIS A 118 2.21 -14.65 -3.37
C HIS A 118 3.38 -13.76 -3.83
N VAL A 119 3.56 -12.62 -3.17
CA VAL A 119 4.65 -11.66 -3.44
C VAL A 119 5.64 -11.65 -2.31
N MET A 120 5.15 -11.38 -1.10
CA MET A 120 6.01 -11.17 0.05
C MET A 120 5.32 -11.61 1.33
N GLY A 121 6.00 -12.46 2.10
CA GLY A 121 5.56 -12.92 3.41
C GLY A 121 6.08 -12.08 4.56
N LYS A 122 5.55 -12.35 5.73
CA LYS A 122 6.12 -11.92 7.01
C LYS A 122 7.57 -12.41 7.11
N SER A 123 8.35 -11.79 7.97
CA SER A 123 9.72 -12.23 8.21
C SER A 123 10.05 -12.28 9.71
N ASP A 124 11.22 -12.79 10.03
CA ASP A 124 11.75 -12.85 11.39
C ASP A 124 12.22 -11.47 11.90
N SER A 125 12.19 -10.44 11.05
CA SER A 125 12.47 -9.07 11.48
C SER A 125 11.42 -8.65 12.51
N TRP A 126 11.85 -8.15 13.65
CA TRP A 126 11.00 -7.89 14.81
C TRP A 126 9.79 -6.98 14.52
N TRP A 127 9.90 -6.06 13.55
CA TRP A 127 8.88 -5.04 13.25
C TRP A 127 7.76 -5.51 12.29
N GLU A 128 7.92 -6.65 11.63
CA GLU A 128 6.98 -7.15 10.61
C GLU A 128 6.57 -8.63 10.78
N GLY A 129 6.78 -9.16 11.98
CA GLY A 129 6.54 -10.58 12.28
C GLY A 129 5.07 -10.99 12.38
N LEU A 130 4.13 -10.04 12.56
CA LEU A 130 2.71 -10.37 12.68
C LEU A 130 1.99 -10.35 11.33
N LYS A 131 2.11 -9.27 10.58
CA LYS A 131 1.49 -9.06 9.27
C LYS A 131 2.21 -7.96 8.50
N ILE A 132 2.09 -7.99 7.18
CA ILE A 132 2.56 -6.93 6.28
C ILE A 132 1.45 -6.57 5.30
N GLY A 133 1.52 -5.41 4.68
CA GLY A 133 0.56 -5.01 3.65
C GLY A 133 1.07 -3.85 2.80
N GLY A 134 0.60 -3.76 1.55
CA GLY A 134 0.97 -2.68 0.65
C GLY A 134 0.59 -1.30 1.22
N GLY A 135 1.41 -0.33 0.93
CA GLY A 135 1.22 1.07 1.32
C GLY A 135 0.70 1.92 0.17
N ALA A 136 1.52 2.85 -0.30
CA ALA A 136 1.23 3.69 -1.45
C ALA A 136 1.34 2.92 -2.78
N PRO A 137 0.71 3.40 -3.88
CA PRO A 137 0.97 2.89 -5.22
C PRO A 137 2.47 2.84 -5.53
N PRO A 138 2.99 1.73 -6.09
CA PRO A 138 4.42 1.60 -6.37
C PRO A 138 4.91 2.65 -7.36
N ILE A 139 6.14 3.12 -7.15
CA ILE A 139 6.80 4.07 -8.04
C ILE A 139 7.61 3.29 -9.07
N GLU A 140 7.39 3.58 -10.36
CA GLU A 140 8.20 3.02 -11.43
C GLU A 140 9.59 3.64 -11.45
N THR A 141 10.63 2.81 -11.46
CA THR A 141 12.03 3.24 -11.54
C THR A 141 12.78 2.43 -12.60
N ASP A 142 13.98 2.85 -12.97
CA ASP A 142 14.88 2.11 -13.86
C ASP A 142 15.36 0.77 -13.25
N LYS A 143 15.18 0.58 -11.94
CA LYS A 143 15.62 -0.59 -11.18
C LYS A 143 14.48 -1.54 -10.79
N GLY A 144 13.24 -1.20 -11.14
CA GLY A 144 12.04 -1.94 -10.79
C GLY A 144 10.98 -1.07 -10.12
N TRP A 145 9.97 -1.69 -9.55
CA TRP A 145 8.93 -1.01 -8.80
C TRP A 145 9.37 -0.78 -7.37
N LEU A 146 9.56 0.48 -6.98
CA LEU A 146 9.76 0.84 -5.58
C LEU A 146 8.42 0.76 -4.85
N MET A 147 8.30 -0.21 -3.95
CA MET A 147 7.11 -0.46 -3.13
C MET A 147 7.37 -0.03 -1.69
N LEU A 148 6.56 0.88 -1.17
CA LEU A 148 6.45 1.11 0.26
C LEU A 148 5.36 0.20 0.83
N TYR A 149 5.63 -0.41 1.98
CA TYR A 149 4.70 -1.30 2.65
C TYR A 149 4.74 -1.06 4.16
N HIS A 150 3.74 -1.53 4.88
CA HIS A 150 3.77 -1.52 6.33
C HIS A 150 4.02 -2.91 6.88
N GLY A 151 4.82 -2.98 7.92
CA GLY A 151 4.98 -4.14 8.78
C GLY A 151 4.33 -3.89 10.13
N VAL A 152 3.88 -4.96 10.78
CA VAL A 152 3.21 -4.90 12.07
C VAL A 152 3.79 -5.94 13.01
N VAL A 153 4.07 -5.50 14.22
CA VAL A 153 4.41 -6.37 15.35
C VAL A 153 3.39 -6.20 16.47
N ASN A 154 3.17 -7.26 17.24
CA ASN A 154 2.38 -7.21 18.46
C ASN A 154 3.32 -7.11 19.67
N THR A 155 3.12 -6.12 20.50
CA THR A 155 3.89 -5.87 21.72
C THR A 155 2.95 -5.93 22.95
N CYS A 156 3.51 -5.87 24.15
CA CYS A 156 2.71 -5.77 25.38
C CYS A 156 1.85 -4.49 25.43
N ASN A 157 2.19 -3.46 24.63
CA ASN A 157 1.43 -2.20 24.54
C ASN A 157 0.54 -2.14 23.29
N GLY A 158 0.26 -3.26 22.63
CA GLY A 158 -0.52 -3.33 21.41
C GLY A 158 0.33 -3.42 20.14
N TYR A 159 -0.28 -3.07 19.01
CA TYR A 159 0.38 -3.15 17.72
C TYR A 159 1.29 -1.94 17.49
N VAL A 160 2.42 -2.20 16.81
CA VAL A 160 3.27 -1.15 16.26
C VAL A 160 3.33 -1.32 14.75
N TYR A 161 3.02 -0.27 14.00
CA TYR A 161 3.05 -0.23 12.55
C TYR A 161 4.22 0.60 12.08
N SER A 162 5.10 0.02 11.28
CA SER A 162 6.28 0.67 10.72
C SER A 162 6.28 0.56 9.20
N ILE A 163 6.94 1.48 8.52
CA ILE A 163 7.05 1.52 7.07
C ILE A 163 8.36 0.85 6.65
N GLY A 164 8.28 -0.06 5.69
CA GLY A 164 9.42 -0.65 5.00
C GLY A 164 9.39 -0.38 3.50
N ALA A 165 10.45 -0.78 2.82
CA ALA A 165 10.60 -0.62 1.39
C ALA A 165 11.14 -1.88 0.71
N ALA A 166 10.72 -2.11 -0.53
CA ALA A 166 11.18 -3.22 -1.36
C ALA A 166 11.21 -2.79 -2.84
N ILE A 167 12.01 -3.48 -3.63
CA ILE A 167 12.02 -3.35 -5.10
C ILE A 167 11.46 -4.63 -5.70
N LEU A 168 10.44 -4.48 -6.55
CA LEU A 168 9.84 -5.58 -7.28
C LEU A 168 10.30 -5.55 -8.75
N ASP A 169 10.30 -6.72 -9.39
CA ASP A 169 10.64 -6.82 -10.82
C ASP A 169 9.66 -6.00 -11.67
N ILE A 170 10.20 -5.28 -12.65
CA ILE A 170 9.44 -4.33 -13.47
C ILE A 170 8.38 -5.00 -14.35
N ASN A 171 8.62 -6.22 -14.81
CA ASN A 171 7.75 -6.98 -15.70
C ASN A 171 6.97 -8.08 -14.97
N GLU A 172 7.49 -8.57 -13.85
CA GLU A 172 6.87 -9.60 -13.01
C GLU A 172 6.86 -9.19 -11.54
N PRO A 173 5.99 -8.24 -11.13
CA PRO A 173 6.02 -7.66 -9.77
C PRO A 173 5.69 -8.64 -8.64
N SER A 174 5.40 -9.90 -8.96
CA SER A 174 5.36 -10.97 -7.97
C SER A 174 6.75 -11.39 -7.49
N LYS A 175 7.81 -10.96 -8.17
CA LYS A 175 9.20 -11.19 -7.75
C LYS A 175 9.73 -9.99 -6.98
N VAL A 176 10.17 -10.25 -5.76
CA VAL A 176 10.89 -9.27 -4.94
C VAL A 176 12.37 -9.37 -5.27
N LEU A 177 12.95 -8.29 -5.78
CA LEU A 177 14.37 -8.21 -6.12
C LEU A 177 15.21 -7.84 -4.89
N HIS A 178 14.73 -6.87 -4.10
CA HIS A 178 15.39 -6.37 -2.89
C HIS A 178 14.34 -6.04 -1.84
N ARG A 179 14.66 -6.26 -0.57
CA ARG A 179 13.78 -5.93 0.56
C ARG A 179 14.61 -5.49 1.76
N CYS A 180 14.30 -4.32 2.31
CA CYS A 180 14.98 -3.85 3.50
C CYS A 180 14.68 -4.76 4.71
N GLU A 181 15.72 -5.08 5.49
CA GLU A 181 15.62 -5.81 6.74
C GLU A 181 15.03 -4.93 7.85
N ASN A 182 15.41 -3.65 7.85
CA ASN A 182 14.96 -2.67 8.82
C ASN A 182 13.83 -1.81 8.24
N TYR A 183 13.01 -1.23 9.11
CA TYR A 183 12.04 -0.20 8.72
C TYR A 183 12.75 1.08 8.25
N ILE A 184 12.04 1.88 7.46
CA ILE A 184 12.48 3.24 7.05
C ILE A 184 11.84 4.33 7.91
N LEU A 185 10.68 4.04 8.51
CA LEU A 185 9.98 4.93 9.43
C LEU A 185 9.21 4.09 10.46
N THR A 186 9.28 4.48 11.72
CA THR A 186 8.54 3.87 12.83
C THR A 186 8.00 4.96 13.75
N PRO A 187 6.97 4.71 14.57
CA PRO A 187 6.46 5.71 15.49
C PRO A 187 7.53 6.19 16.49
N GLU A 188 7.85 7.46 16.44
CA GLU A 188 8.81 8.14 17.34
C GLU A 188 8.25 9.48 17.82
N GLU A 189 7.35 10.10 17.06
CA GLU A 189 6.76 11.37 17.38
C GLU A 189 5.45 11.21 18.16
N TRP A 190 5.13 12.17 19.02
CA TRP A 190 3.95 12.10 19.87
C TRP A 190 2.64 11.89 19.09
N TYR A 191 2.52 12.43 17.86
CA TYR A 191 1.35 12.27 17.00
C TYR A 191 1.29 10.93 16.28
N GLU A 192 2.38 10.16 16.27
CA GLU A 192 2.47 8.78 15.77
C GLU A 192 2.20 7.77 16.88
N GLU A 193 2.55 8.14 18.13
CA GLU A 193 2.39 7.30 19.31
C GLU A 193 1.01 7.41 19.97
N ARG A 194 0.31 8.55 19.79
CA ARG A 194 -0.91 8.86 20.51
C ARG A 194 -2.04 9.25 19.58
N GLY A 195 -3.13 8.46 19.59
CA GLY A 195 -4.33 8.69 18.79
C GLY A 195 -5.36 7.60 18.96
N PHE A 196 -6.25 7.46 18.00
CA PHE A 196 -7.31 6.45 18.02
C PHE A 196 -6.75 5.03 18.01
N VAL A 197 -5.71 4.77 17.21
CA VAL A 197 -4.88 3.55 17.29
C VAL A 197 -3.44 4.00 17.50
N PRO A 198 -2.87 3.83 18.70
CA PRO A 198 -1.53 4.30 19.02
C PRO A 198 -0.44 3.52 18.27
N ASN A 199 0.74 4.12 18.13
CA ASN A 199 1.94 3.52 17.54
C ASN A 199 1.76 3.10 16.07
N VAL A 200 1.27 4.03 15.24
CA VAL A 200 1.02 3.78 13.81
C VAL A 200 1.73 4.79 12.92
N CYS A 201 2.58 4.26 12.02
CA CYS A 201 3.02 4.90 10.79
C CYS A 201 2.49 4.08 9.60
N PHE A 202 1.47 4.58 8.89
CA PHE A 202 0.76 3.82 7.86
C PHE A 202 0.83 4.53 6.49
N PRO A 203 1.63 4.04 5.52
CA PRO A 203 1.82 4.72 4.25
C PRO A 203 0.58 4.58 3.35
N CYS A 204 0.04 5.70 2.86
CA CYS A 204 -1.15 5.71 2.00
C CYS A 204 -0.89 6.31 0.62
N ALA A 205 -0.02 7.29 0.52
CA ALA A 205 0.27 7.96 -0.75
C ALA A 205 1.73 8.40 -0.85
N THR A 206 2.23 8.47 -2.09
CA THR A 206 3.50 9.10 -2.41
C THR A 206 3.28 10.09 -3.54
N LEU A 207 3.93 11.26 -3.44
CA LEU A 207 4.10 12.17 -4.56
C LEU A 207 5.57 12.10 -4.98
N HIS A 208 5.79 11.76 -6.24
CA HIS A 208 7.09 11.58 -6.82
C HIS A 208 7.34 12.65 -7.88
N ASP A 209 8.46 13.34 -7.76
CA ASP A 209 8.98 14.25 -8.77
C ASP A 209 10.01 13.50 -9.63
N ALA A 210 9.63 13.20 -10.88
CA ALA A 210 10.44 12.43 -11.80
C ALA A 210 11.74 13.14 -12.23
N GLU A 211 11.80 14.48 -12.18
CA GLU A 211 12.97 15.26 -12.57
C GLU A 211 14.05 15.23 -11.50
N THR A 212 13.66 15.34 -10.24
CA THR A 212 14.59 15.41 -9.10
C THR A 212 14.74 14.10 -8.33
N GLY A 213 13.84 13.13 -8.57
CA GLY A 213 13.77 11.89 -7.82
C GLY A 213 13.26 12.05 -6.37
N ARG A 214 12.77 13.24 -6.01
CA ARG A 214 12.23 13.51 -4.66
C ARG A 214 10.89 12.81 -4.46
N ILE A 215 10.69 12.30 -3.26
CA ILE A 215 9.45 11.63 -2.84
C ILE A 215 8.93 12.31 -1.57
N ALA A 216 7.64 12.64 -1.57
CA ALA A 216 6.89 12.95 -0.37
C ALA A 216 6.04 11.73 -0.01
N ILE A 217 6.25 11.15 1.17
CA ILE A 217 5.51 10.01 1.70
C ILE A 217 4.44 10.55 2.65
N TYR A 218 3.17 10.42 2.26
CA TYR A 218 2.05 10.75 3.13
C TYR A 218 1.62 9.49 3.89
N TYR A 219 1.55 9.59 5.21
CA TYR A 219 1.23 8.46 6.07
C TYR A 219 0.27 8.84 7.19
N GLY A 220 -0.57 7.89 7.59
CA GLY A 220 -1.41 8.02 8.76
C GLY A 220 -0.59 7.85 10.03
N CYS A 221 -0.82 8.74 10.99
CA CYS A 221 -0.16 8.77 12.29
C CYS A 221 -1.19 8.48 13.38
N ALA A 222 -1.04 7.35 14.09
CA ALA A 222 -1.91 6.93 15.19
C ALA A 222 -3.41 6.99 14.86
N ASP A 223 -3.82 6.74 13.60
CA ASP A 223 -5.19 6.84 13.07
C ASP A 223 -5.89 8.19 13.41
N SER A 224 -5.13 9.26 13.60
CA SER A 224 -5.65 10.56 14.05
C SER A 224 -5.07 11.74 13.27
N TYR A 225 -3.89 11.61 12.70
CA TYR A 225 -3.20 12.66 11.99
C TYR A 225 -2.65 12.15 10.65
N VAL A 226 -2.28 13.07 9.79
CA VAL A 226 -1.56 12.80 8.54
C VAL A 226 -0.20 13.44 8.63
N GLY A 227 0.84 12.62 8.56
CA GLY A 227 2.24 13.03 8.49
C GLY A 227 2.75 13.07 7.06
N VAL A 228 3.85 13.77 6.85
CA VAL A 228 4.59 13.75 5.60
C VAL A 228 6.09 13.65 5.88
N ALA A 229 6.74 12.69 5.24
CA ALA A 229 8.19 12.53 5.25
C ALA A 229 8.75 12.74 3.84
N PHE A 230 9.97 13.23 3.74
CA PHE A 230 10.63 13.49 2.46
C PHE A 230 11.89 12.66 2.34
N THR A 231 12.13 12.14 1.13
CA THR A 231 13.33 11.41 0.75
C THR A 231 13.53 11.50 -0.76
N THR A 232 14.46 10.73 -1.30
CA THR A 232 14.67 10.55 -2.74
C THR A 232 14.65 9.07 -3.11
N ILE A 233 14.40 8.76 -4.39
CA ILE A 233 14.52 7.39 -4.93
C ILE A 233 15.92 6.84 -4.67
N GLY A 234 16.96 7.66 -4.87
CA GLY A 234 18.35 7.26 -4.66
C GLY A 234 18.62 6.86 -3.21
N GLU A 235 18.24 7.69 -2.25
CA GLU A 235 18.41 7.40 -0.82
C GLU A 235 17.68 6.13 -0.39
N LEU A 236 16.44 5.95 -0.82
CA LEU A 236 15.68 4.73 -0.51
C LEU A 236 16.33 3.49 -1.12
N TYR A 237 16.78 3.60 -2.37
CA TYR A 237 17.44 2.49 -3.04
C TYR A 237 18.76 2.10 -2.35
N ASP A 238 19.59 3.09 -2.02
CA ASP A 238 20.86 2.86 -1.31
C ASP A 238 20.60 2.24 0.07
N TYR A 239 19.55 2.72 0.76
CA TYR A 239 19.15 2.15 2.04
C TYR A 239 18.68 0.68 1.91
N ILE A 240 17.83 0.40 0.90
CA ILE A 240 17.34 -0.97 0.65
C ILE A 240 18.52 -1.91 0.39
N LEU A 241 19.46 -1.51 -0.48
CA LEU A 241 20.63 -2.34 -0.81
C LEU A 241 21.58 -2.55 0.37
N ALA A 242 21.79 -1.50 1.17
CA ALA A 242 22.65 -1.59 2.35
C ALA A 242 22.09 -2.52 3.43
N HIS A 243 20.75 -2.70 3.45
CA HIS A 243 20.03 -3.51 4.43
C HIS A 243 19.20 -4.62 3.76
N ASP A 244 19.63 -5.11 2.59
CA ASP A 244 18.87 -6.09 1.83
C ASP A 244 18.94 -7.47 2.49
N LYS A 245 17.82 -7.95 3.03
CA LYS A 245 17.74 -9.26 3.66
C LYS A 245 17.68 -10.43 2.68
N LEU A 246 17.45 -10.17 1.40
CA LEU A 246 17.44 -11.20 0.35
C LEU A 246 18.84 -11.49 -0.19
N MET A 247 19.82 -10.62 0.07
CA MET A 247 21.21 -10.87 -0.31
C MET A 247 21.85 -11.93 0.61
N PRO A 248 22.60 -12.89 0.07
CA PRO A 248 23.42 -13.79 0.85
C PRO A 248 24.35 -13.01 1.81
N GLU A 249 24.61 -13.56 3.01
CA GLU A 249 25.45 -12.88 4.01
C GLU A 249 26.86 -12.58 3.50
N ASP A 250 27.40 -13.44 2.64
CA ASP A 250 28.73 -13.27 2.04
C ASP A 250 28.84 -12.02 1.15
N ASP A 251 27.73 -11.60 0.53
CA ASP A 251 27.69 -10.40 -0.31
C ASP A 251 27.49 -9.10 0.51
N LYS A 252 27.05 -9.22 1.77
CA LYS A 252 26.88 -8.08 2.68
C LYS A 252 28.21 -7.58 3.26
N VAL A 253 29.23 -8.42 3.35
CA VAL A 253 30.52 -8.12 4.01
C VAL A 253 31.38 -7.10 3.25
N GLY A 254 31.17 -6.91 1.96
CA GLY A 254 31.95 -5.98 1.12
C GLY A 254 31.48 -4.53 1.10
N LYS A 255 30.38 -4.20 1.81
CA LYS A 255 29.71 -2.87 1.75
C LYS A 255 29.62 -2.14 3.10
N ARG A 256 30.54 -2.45 4.03
CA ARG A 256 30.70 -1.69 5.28
C ARG A 256 31.72 -0.58 5.15
#